data_d591b7a465ae4161b4f31c7201cc81f3
#
_entry.id   d591b7a465ae4161b4f31c7201cc81f3
#
_cell.length_a   1.000
_cell.length_b   1.000
_cell.length_c   1.000
_cell.angle_alpha   90.00
_cell.angle_beta   90.00
_cell.angle_gamma   90.00
#
_symmetry.space_group_name_H-M   'P 1'
#
loop_
_entity.id
_entity.type
_entity.pdbx_description
1 polymer ?
#
loop_
_entity_poly.entity_id
_entity_poly.type
_entity_poly.pdbx_seq_one_letter_code
_entity_poly.pdbx_strand_id
1 'polypeptide(L)'
;MDPTASTASSSLPPASPGVALLTAAGSGIGAAAARRLAAEGWQVAILSPSGKGEALALDLDGLGVTGSNRNPEDLQRLVDAALARWGRIDAVVNSAGHGPKGALLDISDGDWQLGMEFYLLNVVRIARLVTPVMQRQGRGAIVNVSTYATFEPEAAFPTSGVFRAGLAAFTKLWADQYAADGLRMNNVLPGFISSLPEKPERRQRIPMGRYGTPQEVAELIAFLASDRSSYLTGQNIRIDGGITRSV
;
A
#
# COMPACT_ATOMS: atom_id res chain seq x y z
N MET A 1 -24.04 -47.06 14.61
CA MET A 1 -22.94 -46.26 14.03
C MET A 1 -23.49 -45.63 12.77
N ASP A 2 -23.81 -44.38 12.84
CA ASP A 2 -24.41 -43.63 11.74
C ASP A 2 -23.35 -42.67 11.19
N PRO A 3 -22.87 -42.79 9.92
CA PRO A 3 -21.86 -41.95 9.34
C PRO A 3 -22.49 -40.95 8.34
N THR A 4 -23.18 -39.97 8.84
CA THR A 4 -23.60 -38.81 8.01
C THR A 4 -23.26 -37.49 8.67
N ALA A 5 -21.99 -37.23 8.88
CA ALA A 5 -21.52 -35.87 9.09
C ALA A 5 -21.34 -35.20 7.72
N SER A 6 -22.36 -34.50 7.28
CA SER A 6 -22.32 -33.60 6.12
C SER A 6 -21.30 -32.50 6.39
N THR A 7 -20.17 -32.56 5.71
CA THR A 7 -19.21 -31.44 5.64
C THR A 7 -19.83 -30.33 4.81
N ALA A 8 -20.54 -29.42 5.45
CA ALA A 8 -20.93 -28.15 4.84
C ALA A 8 -19.63 -27.37 4.48
N SER A 9 -19.30 -27.39 3.19
CA SER A 9 -18.32 -26.47 2.63
C SER A 9 -18.82 -25.04 2.87
N SER A 10 -18.29 -24.38 3.89
CA SER A 10 -18.51 -22.94 4.10
C SER A 10 -17.71 -22.19 3.03
N SER A 11 -18.29 -22.07 1.84
CA SER A 11 -17.83 -21.05 0.89
C SER A 11 -18.06 -19.69 1.54
N LEU A 12 -16.97 -19.00 1.86
CA LEU A 12 -17.05 -17.60 2.28
C LEU A 12 -17.89 -16.83 1.25
N PRO A 13 -18.87 -16.02 1.69
CA PRO A 13 -19.65 -15.22 0.76
C PRO A 13 -18.69 -14.36 -0.08
N PRO A 14 -19.00 -14.10 -1.36
CA PRO A 14 -18.20 -13.20 -2.15
C PRO A 14 -18.09 -11.87 -1.40
N ALA A 15 -16.85 -11.43 -1.19
CA ALA A 15 -16.59 -10.19 -0.47
C ALA A 15 -17.37 -9.06 -1.14
N SER A 16 -18.30 -8.44 -0.42
CA SER A 16 -18.98 -7.25 -0.92
C SER A 16 -17.93 -6.20 -1.26
N PRO A 17 -18.02 -5.57 -2.44
CA PRO A 17 -17.06 -4.55 -2.84
C PRO A 17 -16.99 -3.47 -1.77
N GLY A 18 -15.78 -3.15 -1.33
CA GLY A 18 -15.51 -2.17 -0.29
C GLY A 18 -15.16 -0.80 -0.87
N VAL A 19 -14.82 0.13 0.01
CA VAL A 19 -14.26 1.45 -0.33
C VAL A 19 -12.77 1.45 -0.05
N ALA A 20 -11.95 1.75 -1.06
CA ALA A 20 -10.49 1.83 -0.96
C ALA A 20 -10.00 3.27 -1.15
N LEU A 21 -9.19 3.76 -0.20
CA LEU A 21 -8.44 5.00 -0.36
C LEU A 21 -7.05 4.67 -0.92
N LEU A 22 -6.61 5.41 -1.94
CA LEU A 22 -5.29 5.22 -2.55
C LEU A 22 -4.52 6.55 -2.53
N THR A 23 -3.38 6.58 -1.87
CA THR A 23 -2.54 7.78 -1.79
C THR A 23 -1.39 7.72 -2.79
N ALA A 24 -1.01 8.88 -3.35
CA ALA A 24 0.01 9.02 -4.40
C ALA A 24 -0.24 8.09 -5.61
N ALA A 25 -1.50 7.88 -5.99
CA ALA A 25 -1.93 6.83 -6.91
C ALA A 25 -2.29 7.33 -8.32
N GLY A 26 -1.79 8.50 -8.75
CA GLY A 26 -2.02 9.02 -10.10
C GLY A 26 -1.23 8.30 -11.22
N SER A 27 -0.29 7.40 -10.90
CA SER A 27 0.53 6.66 -11.86
C SER A 27 1.13 5.39 -11.24
N GLY A 28 1.84 4.60 -12.07
CA GLY A 28 2.64 3.46 -11.63
C GLY A 28 1.84 2.41 -10.85
N ILE A 29 2.42 1.90 -9.75
CA ILE A 29 1.83 0.86 -8.91
C ILE A 29 0.49 1.33 -8.31
N GLY A 30 0.42 2.58 -7.83
CA GLY A 30 -0.81 3.11 -7.24
C GLY A 30 -1.98 3.15 -8.22
N ALA A 31 -1.74 3.61 -9.46
CA ALA A 31 -2.76 3.63 -10.50
C ALA A 31 -3.17 2.21 -10.94
N ALA A 32 -2.21 1.28 -11.02
CA ALA A 32 -2.51 -0.12 -11.33
C ALA A 32 -3.37 -0.76 -10.22
N ALA A 33 -3.06 -0.47 -8.95
CA ALA A 33 -3.85 -0.93 -7.80
C ALA A 33 -5.29 -0.35 -7.83
N ALA A 34 -5.45 0.94 -8.16
CA ALA A 34 -6.77 1.56 -8.30
C ALA A 34 -7.60 0.86 -9.37
N ARG A 35 -7.03 0.64 -10.56
CA ARG A 35 -7.70 -0.08 -11.66
C ARG A 35 -8.05 -1.51 -11.27
N ARG A 36 -7.13 -2.21 -10.60
CA ARG A 36 -7.35 -3.60 -10.19
C ARG A 36 -8.46 -3.74 -9.14
N LEU A 37 -8.48 -2.87 -8.15
CA LEU A 37 -9.55 -2.84 -7.15
C LEU A 37 -10.91 -2.47 -7.79
N ALA A 38 -10.95 -1.45 -8.64
CA ALA A 38 -12.18 -1.07 -9.35
C ALA A 38 -12.71 -2.22 -10.21
N ALA A 39 -11.83 -3.00 -10.87
CA ALA A 39 -12.22 -4.17 -11.64
C ALA A 39 -12.81 -5.32 -10.77
N GLU A 40 -12.50 -5.36 -9.48
CA GLU A 40 -13.14 -6.24 -8.49
C GLU A 40 -14.42 -5.62 -7.88
N GLY A 41 -14.87 -4.45 -8.37
CA GLY A 41 -16.08 -3.77 -7.91
C GLY A 41 -15.89 -2.83 -6.72
N TRP A 42 -14.64 -2.55 -6.31
CA TRP A 42 -14.38 -1.60 -5.23
C TRP A 42 -14.65 -0.16 -5.67
N GLN A 43 -15.24 0.63 -4.79
CA GLN A 43 -15.24 2.07 -4.90
C GLN A 43 -13.86 2.62 -4.54
N VAL A 44 -13.30 3.50 -5.37
CA VAL A 44 -11.94 4.00 -5.18
C VAL A 44 -11.91 5.52 -4.97
N ALA A 45 -11.18 5.98 -3.93
CA ALA A 45 -10.87 7.39 -3.73
C ALA A 45 -9.36 7.58 -3.87
N ILE A 46 -8.95 8.47 -4.77
CA ILE A 46 -7.55 8.64 -5.20
C ILE A 46 -7.04 10.02 -4.80
N LEU A 47 -5.99 10.06 -3.98
CA LEU A 47 -5.20 11.26 -3.68
C LEU A 47 -3.93 11.27 -4.53
N SER A 48 -3.70 12.35 -5.28
CA SER A 48 -2.49 12.54 -6.07
C SER A 48 -2.13 14.03 -6.16
N PRO A 49 -0.84 14.41 -6.18
CA PRO A 49 -0.44 15.81 -6.30
C PRO A 49 -0.64 16.38 -7.71
N SER A 50 -1.08 15.59 -8.65
CA SER A 50 -1.35 16.01 -10.02
C SER A 50 -2.75 15.60 -10.45
N GLY A 51 -3.34 16.32 -11.42
CA GLY A 51 -4.67 16.02 -11.99
C GLY A 51 -4.80 14.62 -12.59
N LYS A 52 -3.71 13.85 -12.72
CA LYS A 52 -3.76 12.44 -13.18
C LYS A 52 -4.57 11.55 -12.25
N GLY A 53 -4.55 11.83 -10.92
CA GLY A 53 -5.35 11.07 -9.95
C GLY A 53 -6.83 11.33 -10.10
N GLU A 54 -7.22 12.57 -10.36
CA GLU A 54 -8.63 12.95 -10.61
C GLU A 54 -9.13 12.36 -11.94
N ALA A 55 -8.34 12.46 -13.00
CA ALA A 55 -8.69 11.84 -14.28
C ALA A 55 -8.86 10.32 -14.15
N LEU A 56 -7.93 9.64 -13.46
CA LEU A 56 -8.05 8.21 -13.20
C LEU A 56 -9.29 7.87 -12.37
N ALA A 57 -9.58 8.65 -11.34
CA ALA A 57 -10.77 8.44 -10.52
C ALA A 57 -12.06 8.59 -11.34
N LEU A 58 -12.12 9.59 -12.23
CA LEU A 58 -13.26 9.76 -13.14
C LEU A 58 -13.43 8.56 -14.07
N ASP A 59 -12.35 8.04 -14.67
CA ASP A 59 -12.37 6.84 -15.51
C ASP A 59 -12.91 5.60 -14.76
N LEU A 60 -12.76 5.57 -13.44
CA LEU A 60 -13.14 4.43 -12.59
C LEU A 60 -14.46 4.65 -11.81
N ASP A 61 -15.22 5.68 -12.14
CA ASP A 61 -16.42 6.13 -11.37
C ASP A 61 -16.12 6.30 -9.88
N GLY A 62 -14.90 6.71 -9.57
CA GLY A 62 -14.38 6.91 -8.23
C GLY A 62 -14.45 8.37 -7.77
N LEU A 63 -13.61 8.70 -6.77
CA LEU A 63 -13.44 10.03 -6.22
C LEU A 63 -11.98 10.45 -6.32
N GLY A 64 -11.71 11.60 -6.94
CA GLY A 64 -10.37 12.18 -7.04
C GLY A 64 -10.19 13.37 -6.12
N VAL A 65 -9.04 13.45 -5.47
CA VAL A 65 -8.61 14.60 -4.66
C VAL A 65 -7.20 14.99 -5.08
N THR A 66 -7.02 16.23 -5.53
CA THR A 66 -5.67 16.77 -5.77
C THR A 66 -5.06 17.23 -4.46
N GLY A 67 -3.88 16.67 -4.14
CA GLY A 67 -3.17 16.96 -2.90
C GLY A 67 -2.01 16.00 -2.66
N SER A 68 -1.27 16.24 -1.58
CA SER A 68 -0.09 15.48 -1.19
C SER A 68 -0.37 14.57 0.01
N ASN A 69 0.05 13.32 -0.06
CA ASN A 69 0.01 12.41 1.09
C ASN A 69 0.98 12.78 2.23
N ARG A 70 1.78 13.83 2.06
CA ARG A 70 2.62 14.42 3.10
C ARG A 70 1.91 15.55 3.86
N ASN A 71 0.84 16.09 3.29
CA ASN A 71 0.04 17.14 3.91
C ASN A 71 -1.14 16.53 4.70
N PRO A 72 -1.22 16.76 6.03
CA PRO A 72 -2.30 16.22 6.87
C PRO A 72 -3.69 16.66 6.42
N GLU A 73 -3.85 17.91 5.98
CA GLU A 73 -5.14 18.47 5.56
C GLU A 73 -5.65 17.81 4.27
N ASP A 74 -4.72 17.46 3.35
CA ASP A 74 -5.07 16.76 2.12
C ASP A 74 -5.53 15.32 2.40
N LEU A 75 -4.86 14.65 3.34
CA LEU A 75 -5.27 13.32 3.81
C LEU A 75 -6.63 13.37 4.51
N GLN A 76 -6.89 14.38 5.33
CA GLN A 76 -8.19 14.58 5.97
C GLN A 76 -9.28 14.79 4.92
N ARG A 77 -9.07 15.67 3.92
CA ARG A 77 -10.02 15.89 2.82
C ARG A 77 -10.35 14.60 2.05
N LEU A 78 -9.35 13.75 1.80
CA LEU A 78 -9.59 12.44 1.17
C LEU A 78 -10.51 11.56 1.99
N VAL A 79 -10.25 11.47 3.30
CA VAL A 79 -11.05 10.66 4.25
C VAL A 79 -12.46 11.20 4.34
N ASP A 80 -12.63 12.51 4.53
CA ASP A 80 -13.94 13.15 4.67
C ASP A 80 -14.77 13.00 3.41
N ALA A 81 -14.18 13.19 2.23
CA ALA A 81 -14.86 13.05 0.95
C ALA A 81 -15.34 11.60 0.71
N ALA A 82 -14.52 10.60 1.06
CA ALA A 82 -14.91 9.20 0.96
C ALA A 82 -16.04 8.84 1.93
N LEU A 83 -15.95 9.29 3.17
CA LEU A 83 -16.99 9.08 4.17
C LEU A 83 -18.31 9.79 3.80
N ALA A 84 -18.25 11.00 3.27
CA ALA A 84 -19.43 11.72 2.80
C ALA A 84 -20.12 11.00 1.63
N ARG A 85 -19.35 10.39 0.71
CA ARG A 85 -19.87 9.71 -0.47
C ARG A 85 -20.39 8.30 -0.19
N TRP A 86 -19.67 7.52 0.64
CA TRP A 86 -19.92 6.08 0.81
C TRP A 86 -20.14 5.63 2.27
N GLY A 87 -19.91 6.49 3.26
CA GLY A 87 -20.14 6.20 4.67
C GLY A 87 -19.17 5.19 5.31
N ARG A 88 -18.16 4.71 4.55
CA ARG A 88 -17.25 3.64 5.00
C ARG A 88 -15.88 3.73 4.35
N ILE A 89 -14.90 3.07 4.96
CA ILE A 89 -13.54 2.88 4.43
C ILE A 89 -13.09 1.46 4.79
N ASP A 90 -12.88 0.60 3.81
CA ASP A 90 -12.54 -0.80 4.02
C ASP A 90 -11.06 -1.10 3.77
N ALA A 91 -10.43 -0.34 2.88
CA ALA A 91 -9.00 -0.48 2.61
C ALA A 91 -8.31 0.87 2.41
N VAL A 92 -7.01 0.90 2.72
CA VAL A 92 -6.10 1.98 2.34
C VAL A 92 -4.89 1.39 1.64
N VAL A 93 -4.54 1.93 0.48
CA VAL A 93 -3.31 1.60 -0.24
C VAL A 93 -2.40 2.82 -0.20
N ASN A 94 -1.34 2.74 0.59
CA ASN A 94 -0.35 3.81 0.70
C ASN A 94 0.78 3.59 -0.29
N SER A 95 0.85 4.46 -1.30
CA SER A 95 2.01 4.58 -2.18
C SER A 95 2.77 5.87 -1.84
N ALA A 96 3.98 6.00 -2.34
CA ALA A 96 4.81 7.17 -2.15
C ALA A 96 5.62 7.48 -3.41
N GLY A 97 5.94 8.75 -3.58
CA GLY A 97 6.93 9.20 -4.55
C GLY A 97 8.36 8.82 -4.14
N HIS A 98 9.33 9.47 -4.76
CA HIS A 98 10.75 9.28 -4.44
C HIS A 98 11.23 10.42 -3.55
N GLY A 99 11.75 10.06 -2.38
CA GLY A 99 12.41 10.99 -1.47
C GLY A 99 13.86 11.28 -1.87
N PRO A 100 14.55 12.10 -1.06
CA PRO A 100 15.94 12.50 -1.31
C PRO A 100 16.91 11.31 -1.41
N LYS A 101 17.93 11.51 -2.21
CA LYS A 101 19.03 10.58 -2.46
C LYS A 101 20.36 11.33 -2.37
N GLY A 102 21.44 10.61 -2.09
CA GLY A 102 22.78 11.18 -2.02
C GLY A 102 23.75 10.18 -1.37
N ALA A 103 25.03 10.55 -1.25
CA ALA A 103 25.95 9.80 -0.40
C ALA A 103 25.48 9.92 1.06
N LEU A 104 25.62 8.85 1.82
CA LEU A 104 24.96 8.67 3.11
C LEU A 104 25.16 9.84 4.09
N LEU A 105 26.38 10.33 4.23
CA LEU A 105 26.74 11.41 5.15
C LEU A 105 26.59 12.81 4.54
N ASP A 106 26.32 12.93 3.24
CA ASP A 106 26.10 14.20 2.56
C ASP A 106 24.61 14.58 2.51
N ILE A 107 23.72 13.68 2.94
CA ILE A 107 22.28 13.95 3.02
C ILE A 107 22.05 14.91 4.18
N SER A 108 21.48 16.08 3.88
CA SER A 108 21.19 17.10 4.89
C SER A 108 20.12 16.64 5.89
N ASP A 109 20.10 17.26 7.09
CA ASP A 109 19.04 17.00 8.09
C ASP A 109 17.64 17.29 7.50
N GLY A 110 17.51 18.34 6.67
CA GLY A 110 16.27 18.65 5.98
C GLY A 110 15.83 17.54 5.01
N ASP A 111 16.78 16.93 4.29
CA ASP A 111 16.50 15.80 3.41
C ASP A 111 16.17 14.53 4.20
N TRP A 112 16.79 14.30 5.36
CA TRP A 112 16.38 13.24 6.26
C TRP A 112 14.95 13.42 6.75
N GLN A 113 14.57 14.64 7.18
CA GLN A 113 13.20 14.95 7.58
C GLN A 113 12.22 14.74 6.41
N LEU A 114 12.59 15.20 5.21
CA LEU A 114 11.79 14.98 4.01
C LEU A 114 11.65 13.49 3.67
N GLY A 115 12.69 12.69 3.84
CA GLY A 115 12.64 11.24 3.70
C GLY A 115 11.64 10.59 4.67
N MET A 116 11.62 11.04 5.93
CA MET A 116 10.65 10.59 6.93
C MET A 116 9.21 10.92 6.51
N GLU A 117 8.97 12.11 5.96
CA GLU A 117 7.66 12.52 5.43
C GLU A 117 7.20 11.61 4.29
N PHE A 118 8.11 11.26 3.37
CA PHE A 118 7.77 10.42 2.23
C PHE A 118 7.47 8.96 2.58
N TYR A 119 8.17 8.38 3.56
CA TYR A 119 8.24 6.94 3.71
C TYR A 119 7.67 6.39 5.02
N LEU A 120 7.42 7.26 6.00
CA LEU A 120 6.89 6.86 7.31
C LEU A 120 5.68 7.71 7.71
N LEU A 121 5.83 9.04 7.83
CA LEU A 121 4.77 9.88 8.38
C LEU A 121 3.52 9.95 7.51
N ASN A 122 3.65 9.81 6.18
CA ASN A 122 2.50 9.68 5.28
C ASN A 122 1.59 8.49 5.67
N VAL A 123 2.17 7.36 6.09
CA VAL A 123 1.42 6.19 6.54
C VAL A 123 0.87 6.39 7.96
N VAL A 124 1.68 6.90 8.88
CA VAL A 124 1.24 7.15 10.27
C VAL A 124 0.03 8.09 10.30
N ARG A 125 0.04 9.14 9.48
CA ARG A 125 -1.05 10.14 9.42
C ARG A 125 -2.35 9.54 8.92
N ILE A 126 -2.34 8.86 7.78
CA ILE A 126 -3.57 8.25 7.25
C ILE A 126 -4.07 7.13 8.16
N ALA A 127 -3.18 6.32 8.74
CA ALA A 127 -3.56 5.29 9.69
C ALA A 127 -4.29 5.89 10.90
N ARG A 128 -3.82 7.02 11.43
CA ARG A 128 -4.48 7.74 12.53
C ARG A 128 -5.91 8.19 12.18
N LEU A 129 -6.14 8.59 10.94
CA LEU A 129 -7.46 9.04 10.47
C LEU A 129 -8.42 7.88 10.24
N VAL A 130 -7.96 6.78 9.65
CA VAL A 130 -8.84 5.68 9.23
C VAL A 130 -9.05 4.60 10.29
N THR A 131 -8.09 4.41 11.21
CA THR A 131 -8.21 3.36 12.25
C THR A 131 -9.48 3.48 13.07
N PRO A 132 -9.88 4.66 13.58
CA PRO A 132 -11.14 4.77 14.33
C PRO A 132 -12.39 4.47 13.49
N VAL A 133 -12.36 4.74 12.18
CA VAL A 133 -13.44 4.40 11.25
C VAL A 133 -13.53 2.88 11.11
N MET A 134 -12.40 2.24 10.82
CA MET A 134 -12.31 0.79 10.63
C MET A 134 -12.66 0.02 11.92
N GLN A 135 -12.26 0.52 13.10
CA GLN A 135 -12.64 -0.07 14.39
C GLN A 135 -14.17 -0.07 14.58
N ARG A 136 -14.86 1.03 14.29
CA ARG A 136 -16.32 1.07 14.34
C ARG A 136 -16.99 0.11 13.36
N GLN A 137 -16.34 -0.19 12.24
CA GLN A 137 -16.79 -1.16 11.24
C GLN A 137 -16.47 -2.61 11.62
N GLY A 138 -15.55 -2.85 12.58
CA GLY A 138 -15.06 -4.19 12.92
C GLY A 138 -14.22 -4.85 11.82
N ARG A 139 -13.76 -4.05 10.82
CA ARG A 139 -12.95 -4.54 9.69
C ARG A 139 -12.20 -3.41 9.02
N GLY A 140 -11.04 -3.74 8.46
CA GLY A 140 -10.24 -2.81 7.67
C GLY A 140 -8.88 -3.38 7.28
N ALA A 141 -8.35 -2.95 6.13
CA ALA A 141 -7.03 -3.36 5.67
C ALA A 141 -6.18 -2.15 5.22
N ILE A 142 -4.96 -2.08 5.69
CA ILE A 142 -3.97 -1.09 5.23
C ILE A 142 -2.85 -1.84 4.51
N VAL A 143 -2.56 -1.46 3.27
CA VAL A 143 -1.50 -2.02 2.44
C VAL A 143 -0.51 -0.92 2.08
N ASN A 144 0.73 -1.04 2.55
CA ASN A 144 1.77 -0.05 2.29
C ASN A 144 2.69 -0.54 1.17
N VAL A 145 2.88 0.25 0.13
CA VAL A 145 3.87 -0.01 -0.92
C VAL A 145 5.23 0.43 -0.41
N SER A 146 6.05 -0.53 0.00
CA SER A 146 7.40 -0.35 0.54
C SER A 146 8.48 -0.61 -0.53
N THR A 147 9.55 -1.32 -0.22
CA THR A 147 10.62 -1.68 -1.15
C THR A 147 11.33 -2.97 -0.71
N TYR A 148 11.85 -3.74 -1.65
CA TYR A 148 12.73 -4.87 -1.37
C TYR A 148 13.93 -4.48 -0.49
N ALA A 149 14.43 -3.24 -0.64
CA ALA A 149 15.57 -2.70 0.11
C ALA A 149 15.27 -2.39 1.60
N THR A 150 14.11 -2.78 2.11
CA THR A 150 13.73 -2.59 3.53
C THR A 150 14.64 -3.39 4.47
N PHE A 151 15.00 -4.62 4.11
CA PHE A 151 15.82 -5.53 4.92
C PHE A 151 17.22 -5.80 4.32
N GLU A 152 17.43 -5.41 3.07
CA GLU A 152 18.73 -5.43 2.40
C GLU A 152 19.01 -4.01 1.87
N PRO A 153 19.46 -3.08 2.76
CA PRO A 153 19.62 -1.68 2.41
C PRO A 153 20.61 -1.48 1.26
N GLU A 154 20.27 -0.56 0.34
CA GLU A 154 21.13 -0.20 -0.77
C GLU A 154 21.60 1.25 -0.67
N ALA A 155 22.88 1.49 -0.92
CA ALA A 155 23.46 2.84 -0.92
C ALA A 155 22.78 3.81 -1.89
N ALA A 156 22.13 3.31 -2.95
CA ALA A 156 21.37 4.13 -3.90
C ALA A 156 20.07 4.72 -3.32
N PHE A 157 19.58 4.22 -2.16
CA PHE A 157 18.28 4.58 -1.58
C PHE A 157 18.35 4.76 -0.06
N PRO A 158 19.26 5.59 0.49
CA PRO A 158 19.55 5.62 1.92
C PRO A 158 18.34 6.04 2.75
N THR A 159 17.68 7.17 2.44
CA THR A 159 16.51 7.64 3.20
C THR A 159 15.35 6.65 3.10
N SER A 160 15.14 6.06 1.92
CA SER A 160 14.11 5.04 1.69
C SER A 160 14.36 3.79 2.53
N GLY A 161 15.59 3.26 2.56
CA GLY A 161 15.95 2.08 3.35
C GLY A 161 15.68 2.27 4.84
N VAL A 162 16.17 3.38 5.41
CA VAL A 162 16.03 3.68 6.84
C VAL A 162 14.55 3.83 7.25
N PHE A 163 13.78 4.67 6.56
CA PHE A 163 12.41 4.94 6.99
C PHE A 163 11.43 3.81 6.64
N ARG A 164 11.72 3.00 5.63
CA ARG A 164 10.90 1.83 5.33
C ARG A 164 11.19 0.64 6.27
N ALA A 165 12.39 0.55 6.82
CA ALA A 165 12.66 -0.33 7.96
C ALA A 165 11.85 0.12 9.21
N GLY A 166 11.79 1.43 9.46
CA GLY A 166 10.90 2.00 10.49
C GLY A 166 9.42 1.73 10.20
N LEU A 167 8.99 1.81 8.93
CA LEU A 167 7.63 1.45 8.53
C LEU A 167 7.32 -0.03 8.77
N ALA A 168 8.29 -0.94 8.55
CA ALA A 168 8.11 -2.36 8.84
C ALA A 168 7.84 -2.59 10.35
N ALA A 169 8.60 -1.91 11.21
CA ALA A 169 8.37 -1.94 12.67
C ALA A 169 7.00 -1.32 13.04
N PHE A 170 6.65 -0.16 12.48
CA PHE A 170 5.35 0.48 12.70
C PHE A 170 4.20 -0.43 12.30
N THR A 171 4.29 -1.08 11.15
CA THR A 171 3.28 -2.03 10.65
C THR A 171 3.03 -3.17 11.65
N LYS A 172 4.10 -3.72 12.22
CA LYS A 172 3.98 -4.78 13.23
C LYS A 172 3.35 -4.27 14.53
N LEU A 173 3.80 -3.12 15.06
CA LEU A 173 3.24 -2.52 16.26
C LEU A 173 1.75 -2.19 16.09
N TRP A 174 1.38 -1.65 14.95
CA TRP A 174 -0.02 -1.34 14.64
C TRP A 174 -0.86 -2.62 14.54
N ALA A 175 -0.35 -3.66 13.87
CA ALA A 175 -1.04 -4.93 13.77
C ALA A 175 -1.27 -5.57 15.15
N ASP A 176 -0.27 -5.56 16.02
CA ASP A 176 -0.38 -6.10 17.38
C ASP A 176 -1.47 -5.39 18.19
N GLN A 177 -1.62 -4.09 18.00
CA GLN A 177 -2.59 -3.29 18.72
C GLN A 177 -4.03 -3.44 18.22
N TYR A 178 -4.22 -3.61 16.91
CA TYR A 178 -5.56 -3.51 16.29
C TYR A 178 -6.07 -4.79 15.62
N ALA A 179 -5.29 -5.88 15.61
CA ALA A 179 -5.74 -7.13 14.99
C ALA A 179 -6.99 -7.72 15.66
N ALA A 180 -7.14 -7.58 16.97
CA ALA A 180 -8.32 -8.04 17.70
C ALA A 180 -9.61 -7.29 17.29
N ASP A 181 -9.49 -6.10 16.73
CA ASP A 181 -10.60 -5.31 16.20
C ASP A 181 -10.97 -5.69 14.75
N GLY A 182 -10.38 -6.76 14.20
CA GLY A 182 -10.58 -7.19 12.82
C GLY A 182 -9.79 -6.35 11.79
N LEU A 183 -8.76 -5.61 12.21
CA LEU A 183 -7.98 -4.74 11.35
C LEU A 183 -6.64 -5.39 10.96
N ARG A 184 -6.21 -5.15 9.73
CA ARG A 184 -4.96 -5.72 9.19
C ARG A 184 -4.09 -4.64 8.56
N MET A 185 -2.78 -4.72 8.75
CA MET A 185 -1.81 -3.88 8.06
C MET A 185 -0.65 -4.74 7.56
N ASN A 186 -0.31 -4.61 6.27
CA ASN A 186 0.79 -5.33 5.65
C ASN A 186 1.58 -4.42 4.71
N ASN A 187 2.85 -4.75 4.50
CA ASN A 187 3.72 -4.08 3.54
C ASN A 187 3.96 -4.98 2.33
N VAL A 188 3.85 -4.43 1.14
CA VAL A 188 4.30 -5.04 -0.11
C VAL A 188 5.69 -4.47 -0.41
N LEU A 189 6.66 -5.34 -0.69
CA LEU A 189 8.05 -4.99 -0.94
C LEU A 189 8.43 -5.28 -2.42
N PRO A 190 8.10 -4.37 -3.36
CA PRO A 190 8.45 -4.57 -4.75
C PRO A 190 9.95 -4.50 -4.99
N GLY A 191 10.44 -5.29 -5.95
CA GLY A 191 11.74 -5.14 -6.58
C GLY A 191 11.75 -3.99 -7.59
N PHE A 192 12.51 -4.14 -8.68
CA PHE A 192 12.48 -3.19 -9.78
C PHE A 192 11.24 -3.41 -10.64
N ILE A 193 10.45 -2.33 -10.79
CA ILE A 193 9.16 -2.35 -11.51
C ILE A 193 9.25 -1.46 -12.75
N SER A 194 8.65 -1.90 -13.86
CA SER A 194 8.68 -1.25 -15.19
C SER A 194 7.89 0.07 -15.27
N SER A 195 7.33 0.56 -14.15
CA SER A 195 6.84 1.93 -14.04
C SER A 195 7.95 2.99 -14.13
N LEU A 196 9.22 2.59 -14.03
CA LEU A 196 10.41 3.39 -14.21
C LEU A 196 11.26 2.83 -15.36
N PRO A 197 12.11 3.65 -16.01
CA PRO A 197 13.00 3.18 -17.07
C PRO A 197 13.87 2.01 -16.62
N GLU A 198 13.92 0.95 -17.43
CA GLU A 198 14.74 -0.21 -17.16
C GLU A 198 16.22 0.11 -17.35
N LYS A 199 17.06 -0.52 -16.53
CA LYS A 199 18.50 -0.43 -16.59
C LYS A 199 19.10 -1.84 -16.68
N PRO A 200 19.96 -2.12 -17.66
CA PRO A 200 20.55 -3.45 -17.86
C PRO A 200 21.23 -4.00 -16.59
N GLU A 201 21.98 -3.17 -15.87
CA GLU A 201 22.67 -3.53 -14.65
C GLU A 201 21.75 -3.95 -13.51
N ARG A 202 20.53 -3.39 -13.46
CA ARG A 202 19.50 -3.79 -12.48
C ARG A 202 18.82 -5.08 -12.89
N ARG A 203 18.53 -5.22 -14.19
CA ARG A 203 17.90 -6.42 -14.75
C ARG A 203 18.77 -7.67 -14.50
N GLN A 204 20.09 -7.56 -14.64
CA GLN A 204 21.03 -8.66 -14.38
C GLN A 204 21.03 -9.14 -12.92
N ARG A 205 20.59 -8.31 -11.97
CA ARG A 205 20.49 -8.67 -10.56
C ARG A 205 19.23 -9.45 -10.22
N ILE A 206 18.24 -9.46 -11.11
CA ILE A 206 16.94 -10.09 -10.86
C ILE A 206 16.99 -11.54 -11.35
N PRO A 207 16.84 -12.56 -10.50
CA PRO A 207 16.84 -13.97 -10.92
C PRO A 207 15.81 -14.29 -12.01
N MET A 208 14.62 -13.68 -11.98
CA MET A 208 13.61 -13.82 -13.06
C MET A 208 14.01 -13.14 -14.38
N GLY A 209 15.15 -12.43 -14.46
CA GLY A 209 15.71 -11.84 -15.67
C GLY A 209 14.89 -10.68 -16.26
N ARG A 210 13.91 -10.15 -15.55
CA ARG A 210 13.06 -9.05 -15.99
C ARG A 210 12.60 -8.18 -14.82
N TYR A 211 12.19 -6.96 -15.11
CA TYR A 211 11.43 -6.15 -14.16
C TYR A 211 10.03 -6.74 -13.94
N GLY A 212 9.49 -6.56 -12.75
CA GLY A 212 8.06 -6.76 -12.51
C GLY A 212 7.23 -5.65 -13.15
N THR A 213 5.95 -5.90 -13.34
CA THR A 213 5.00 -4.90 -13.83
C THR A 213 4.21 -4.28 -12.67
N PRO A 214 3.70 -3.04 -12.82
CA PRO A 214 2.76 -2.48 -11.85
C PRO A 214 1.54 -3.38 -11.61
N GLN A 215 1.08 -4.09 -12.62
CA GLN A 215 -0.06 -5.00 -12.56
C GLN A 215 0.22 -6.21 -11.66
N GLU A 216 1.41 -6.81 -11.74
CA GLU A 216 1.80 -7.91 -10.85
C GLU A 216 1.79 -7.47 -9.38
N VAL A 217 2.26 -6.25 -9.09
CA VAL A 217 2.20 -5.70 -7.72
C VAL A 217 0.75 -5.41 -7.30
N ALA A 218 -0.09 -4.92 -8.23
CA ALA A 218 -1.49 -4.61 -7.97
C ALA A 218 -2.31 -5.87 -7.60
N GLU A 219 -2.00 -7.04 -8.17
CA GLU A 219 -2.64 -8.31 -7.79
C GLU A 219 -2.41 -8.63 -6.30
N LEU A 220 -1.17 -8.51 -5.83
CA LEU A 220 -0.85 -8.72 -4.42
C LEU A 220 -1.52 -7.68 -3.52
N ILE A 221 -1.55 -6.41 -3.94
CA ILE A 221 -2.25 -5.34 -3.21
C ILE A 221 -3.74 -5.66 -3.08
N ALA A 222 -4.41 -6.04 -4.17
CA ALA A 222 -5.82 -6.38 -4.17
C ALA A 222 -6.13 -7.61 -3.28
N PHE A 223 -5.26 -8.63 -3.31
CA PHE A 223 -5.35 -9.76 -2.40
C PHE A 223 -5.25 -9.32 -0.93
N LEU A 224 -4.26 -8.48 -0.59
CA LEU A 224 -4.05 -8.02 0.80
C LEU A 224 -5.13 -7.05 1.28
N ALA A 225 -5.74 -6.27 0.40
CA ALA A 225 -6.85 -5.39 0.72
C ALA A 225 -8.15 -6.17 1.01
N SER A 226 -8.31 -7.36 0.42
CA SER A 226 -9.53 -8.17 0.48
C SER A 226 -9.54 -9.16 1.65
N ASP A 227 -10.71 -9.74 1.94
CA ASP A 227 -10.90 -10.77 2.97
C ASP A 227 -10.20 -12.10 2.63
N ARG A 228 -9.73 -12.29 1.38
CA ARG A 228 -8.89 -13.45 0.99
C ARG A 228 -7.61 -13.58 1.81
N SER A 229 -7.13 -12.47 2.39
CA SER A 229 -5.97 -12.41 3.26
C SER A 229 -6.31 -12.21 4.74
N SER A 230 -7.47 -12.69 5.17
CA SER A 230 -8.04 -12.44 6.51
C SER A 230 -7.12 -12.84 7.68
N TYR A 231 -6.17 -13.76 7.47
CA TYR A 231 -5.21 -14.19 8.50
C TYR A 231 -3.80 -13.63 8.30
N LEU A 232 -3.64 -12.62 7.41
CA LEU A 232 -2.36 -11.96 7.13
C LEU A 232 -2.36 -10.55 7.70
N THR A 233 -1.57 -10.31 8.75
CA THR A 233 -1.33 -8.97 9.32
C THR A 233 0.08 -8.85 9.87
N GLY A 234 0.63 -7.64 9.90
CA GLY A 234 1.99 -7.36 10.38
C GLY A 234 3.10 -7.85 9.46
N GLN A 235 2.80 -8.23 8.21
CA GLN A 235 3.74 -8.89 7.32
C GLN A 235 4.43 -7.92 6.35
N ASN A 236 5.63 -8.32 5.92
CA ASN A 236 6.44 -7.66 4.89
C ASN A 236 6.63 -8.65 3.73
N ILE A 237 5.83 -8.51 2.68
CA ILE A 237 5.71 -9.50 1.61
C ILE A 237 6.49 -9.03 0.38
N ARG A 238 7.51 -9.78 0.00
CA ARG A 238 8.36 -9.50 -1.16
C ARG A 238 7.65 -9.88 -2.45
N ILE A 239 7.79 -9.00 -3.46
CA ILE A 239 7.40 -9.23 -4.84
C ILE A 239 8.48 -8.61 -5.73
N ASP A 240 9.61 -9.29 -5.82
CA ASP A 240 10.89 -8.70 -6.26
C ASP A 240 11.63 -9.54 -7.31
N GLY A 241 11.02 -10.60 -7.84
CA GLY A 241 11.65 -11.47 -8.83
C GLY A 241 12.84 -12.27 -8.31
N GLY A 242 12.96 -12.39 -6.96
CA GLY A 242 14.04 -13.10 -6.29
C GLY A 242 15.32 -12.28 -6.06
N ILE A 243 15.26 -10.94 -6.14
CA ILE A 243 16.45 -10.09 -6.01
C ILE A 243 17.03 -10.11 -4.58
N THR A 244 16.17 -10.18 -3.55
CA THR A 244 16.63 -10.26 -2.15
C THR A 244 17.16 -11.65 -1.81
N ARG A 245 18.21 -11.72 -0.98
CA ARG A 245 18.93 -12.94 -0.63
C ARG A 245 18.57 -13.47 0.75
N SER A 246 18.11 -12.60 1.66
CA SER A 246 17.67 -12.99 2.99
C SER A 246 16.40 -13.84 2.94
N VAL A 247 16.35 -14.90 3.73
CA VAL A 247 15.24 -15.83 3.90
C VAL A 247 14.48 -15.54 5.19
#